data_c62812beceead888d64f39be83a4c2f7
#
_entry.id   c62812beceead888d64f39be83a4c2f7
#
_cell.length_a   1.000
_cell.length_b   1.000
_cell.length_c   1.000
_cell.angle_alpha   90.00
_cell.angle_beta   90.00
_cell.angle_gamma   90.00
#
_symmetry.space_group_name_H-M   'P 1'
#
loop_
_entity.id
_entity.type
_entity.pdbx_description
1 polymer ?
#
loop_
_entity_poly.entity_id
_entity_poly.type
_entity_poly.pdbx_seq_one_letter_code
_entity_poly.pdbx_strand_id
1 'polypeptide(L)'
;PFLQMKEFDFWKIYSDAVKKMISSDIKKIKKNNSNKEILNQSLNQYESIKITFDALFSEKLYKNLQNEGKRRLSQKATLAALFIQLYRDEPILQLPHRLINQLINLDQLLTSWRNRHKLLVFRMIGIKIGTGGSSGHKYLKETAEKHTIFDDFSNLSSYIIPRSALPELPNNLKKELGFYFTYEK
;
A
#
# COMPACT_ATOMS: atom_id res chain seq x y z
N PRO A 1 4.01 -0.98 19.69
CA PRO A 1 4.40 -1.73 20.90
C PRO A 1 3.82 -3.13 20.93
N PHE A 2 2.56 -3.35 20.50
CA PHE A 2 1.86 -4.64 20.64
C PHE A 2 2.41 -5.77 19.77
N LEU A 3 3.05 -5.46 18.64
CA LEU A 3 3.53 -6.46 17.69
C LEU A 3 5.01 -6.83 17.87
N GLN A 4 5.67 -6.21 18.84
CA GLN A 4 7.05 -6.52 19.24
C GLN A 4 7.06 -6.98 20.70
N MET A 5 6.66 -8.22 20.92
CA MET A 5 6.87 -8.89 22.20
C MET A 5 8.31 -9.42 22.25
N LYS A 6 8.90 -9.57 23.44
CA LYS A 6 10.28 -10.08 23.59
C LYS A 6 10.53 -11.41 22.88
N GLU A 7 9.48 -12.22 22.69
CA GLU A 7 9.53 -13.56 22.10
C GLU A 7 8.86 -13.68 20.73
N PHE A 8 8.19 -12.61 20.23
CA PHE A 8 7.41 -12.66 18.99
C PHE A 8 7.52 -11.34 18.24
N ASP A 9 8.21 -11.38 17.10
CA ASP A 9 8.29 -10.26 16.15
C ASP A 9 7.43 -10.57 14.91
N PHE A 10 6.21 -10.05 14.90
CA PHE A 10 5.25 -10.24 13.80
C PHE A 10 5.83 -9.82 12.45
N TRP A 11 6.48 -8.67 12.39
CA TRP A 11 6.95 -8.12 11.11
C TRP A 11 8.11 -8.91 10.52
N LYS A 12 8.97 -9.46 11.38
CA LYS A 12 10.03 -10.37 10.95
C LYS A 12 9.44 -11.64 10.35
N ILE A 13 8.50 -12.28 11.05
CA ILE A 13 7.84 -13.51 10.58
C ILE A 13 7.06 -13.25 9.31
N TYR A 14 6.34 -12.12 9.22
CA TYR A 14 5.62 -11.71 8.03
C TYR A 14 6.58 -11.48 6.83
N SER A 15 7.69 -10.78 7.04
CA SER A 15 8.71 -10.57 6.01
C SER A 15 9.29 -11.89 5.50
N ASP A 16 9.55 -12.85 6.39
CA ASP A 16 10.05 -14.17 6.03
C ASP A 16 9.00 -14.99 5.25
N ALA A 17 7.73 -14.91 5.63
CA ALA A 17 6.63 -15.53 4.90
C ALA A 17 6.49 -14.96 3.48
N VAL A 18 6.60 -13.64 3.31
CA VAL A 18 6.60 -12.99 2.00
C VAL A 18 7.77 -13.42 1.15
N LYS A 19 8.98 -13.45 1.70
CA LYS A 19 10.19 -13.92 0.98
C LYS A 19 10.05 -15.37 0.53
N LYS A 20 9.49 -16.23 1.38
CA LYS A 20 9.24 -17.64 1.06
C LYS A 20 8.20 -17.77 -0.07
N MET A 21 7.12 -16.99 -0.02
CA MET A 21 6.09 -16.95 -1.06
C MET A 21 6.69 -16.52 -2.40
N ILE A 22 7.38 -15.39 -2.46
CA ILE A 22 8.03 -14.89 -3.67
C ILE A 22 9.01 -15.92 -4.24
N SER A 23 9.83 -16.55 -3.38
CA SER A 23 10.80 -17.57 -3.81
C SER A 23 10.11 -18.81 -4.39
N SER A 24 8.98 -19.22 -3.82
CA SER A 24 8.16 -20.33 -4.33
C SER A 24 7.57 -20.01 -5.70
N ASP A 25 7.03 -18.81 -5.85
CA ASP A 25 6.39 -18.38 -7.11
C ASP A 25 7.42 -18.22 -8.23
N ILE A 26 8.60 -17.67 -7.93
CA ILE A 26 9.73 -17.63 -8.89
C ILE A 26 10.12 -19.04 -9.36
N LYS A 27 10.15 -20.02 -8.44
CA LYS A 27 10.46 -21.42 -8.80
C LYS A 27 9.38 -22.00 -9.73
N LYS A 28 8.10 -21.75 -9.44
CA LYS A 28 6.99 -22.20 -10.29
C LYS A 28 7.05 -21.58 -11.69
N ILE A 29 7.30 -20.27 -11.77
CA ILE A 29 7.41 -19.55 -13.04
C ILE A 29 8.57 -20.09 -13.90
N LYS A 30 9.73 -20.31 -13.28
CA LYS A 30 10.89 -20.92 -13.98
C LYS A 30 10.59 -22.32 -14.50
N LYS A 31 9.74 -23.10 -13.80
CA LYS A 31 9.38 -24.45 -14.21
C LYS A 31 8.35 -24.47 -15.34
N ASN A 32 7.40 -23.52 -15.35
CA ASN A 32 6.21 -23.57 -16.20
C ASN A 32 6.34 -22.72 -17.48
N ASN A 33 7.35 -21.83 -17.61
CA ASN A 33 7.49 -20.95 -18.77
C ASN A 33 8.69 -21.36 -19.63
N SER A 34 8.38 -21.82 -20.86
CA SER A 34 9.38 -22.11 -21.89
C SER A 34 9.76 -20.85 -22.70
N ASN A 35 9.01 -19.76 -22.63
CA ASN A 35 9.27 -18.52 -23.34
C ASN A 35 10.17 -17.60 -22.49
N LYS A 36 11.38 -17.34 -22.98
CA LYS A 36 12.39 -16.52 -22.29
C LYS A 36 11.95 -15.07 -22.03
N GLU A 37 11.17 -14.50 -22.93
CA GLU A 37 10.73 -13.09 -22.82
C GLU A 37 9.70 -12.90 -21.69
N ILE A 38 8.70 -13.78 -21.63
CA ILE A 38 7.70 -13.81 -20.55
C ILE A 38 8.37 -14.12 -19.21
N LEU A 39 9.34 -15.03 -19.22
CA LEU A 39 10.11 -15.37 -18.02
C LEU A 39 10.86 -14.15 -17.47
N ASN A 40 11.57 -13.42 -18.32
CA ASN A 40 12.33 -12.23 -17.91
C ASN A 40 11.42 -11.12 -17.40
N GLN A 41 10.30 -10.85 -18.07
CA GLN A 41 9.31 -9.87 -17.60
C GLN A 41 8.76 -10.25 -16.21
N SER A 42 8.41 -11.52 -16.02
CA SER A 42 7.92 -12.01 -14.72
C SER A 42 8.99 -11.89 -13.62
N LEU A 43 10.22 -12.25 -13.91
CA LEU A 43 11.33 -12.12 -12.95
C LEU A 43 11.59 -10.68 -12.54
N ASN A 44 11.60 -9.74 -13.49
CA ASN A 44 11.76 -8.32 -13.21
C ASN A 44 10.61 -7.77 -12.34
N GLN A 45 9.38 -8.24 -12.59
CA GLN A 45 8.23 -7.88 -11.77
C GLN A 45 8.37 -8.37 -10.33
N TYR A 46 8.79 -9.63 -10.13
CA TYR A 46 9.03 -10.17 -8.78
C TYR A 46 10.18 -9.48 -8.05
N GLU A 47 11.22 -9.08 -8.76
CA GLU A 47 12.33 -8.33 -8.19
C GLU A 47 11.88 -6.93 -7.73
N SER A 48 11.05 -6.26 -8.52
CA SER A 48 10.41 -5.00 -8.13
C SER A 48 9.53 -5.16 -6.89
N ILE A 49 8.72 -6.21 -6.80
CA ILE A 49 7.91 -6.54 -5.63
C ILE A 49 8.80 -6.73 -4.40
N LYS A 50 9.89 -7.50 -4.53
CA LYS A 50 10.84 -7.75 -3.44
C LYS A 50 11.46 -6.46 -2.94
N ILE A 51 11.94 -5.59 -3.83
CA ILE A 51 12.50 -4.27 -3.46
C ILE A 51 11.47 -3.45 -2.69
N THR A 52 10.21 -3.46 -3.13
CA THR A 52 9.11 -2.74 -2.49
C THR A 52 8.86 -3.25 -1.07
N PHE A 53 8.87 -4.57 -0.87
CA PHE A 53 8.75 -5.17 0.46
C PHE A 53 9.97 -4.88 1.35
N ASP A 54 11.18 -5.03 0.83
CA ASP A 54 12.40 -4.74 1.60
C ASP A 54 12.46 -3.26 2.04
N ALA A 55 11.99 -2.34 1.18
CA ALA A 55 11.88 -0.93 1.52
C ALA A 55 10.86 -0.67 2.65
N LEU A 56 9.75 -1.43 2.72
CA LEU A 56 8.75 -1.29 3.79
C LEU A 56 9.34 -1.65 5.17
N PHE A 57 10.18 -2.67 5.25
CA PHE A 57 10.71 -3.17 6.52
C PHE A 57 12.06 -2.57 6.92
N SER A 58 12.74 -1.87 6.02
CA SER A 58 13.98 -1.16 6.31
C SER A 58 13.71 0.30 6.67
N GLU A 59 13.95 0.68 7.92
CA GLU A 59 13.77 2.07 8.38
C GLU A 59 14.57 3.06 7.51
N LYS A 60 15.82 2.71 7.17
CA LYS A 60 16.69 3.55 6.33
C LYS A 60 16.11 3.75 4.93
N LEU A 61 15.69 2.67 4.26
CA LEU A 61 15.11 2.75 2.91
C LEU A 61 13.77 3.48 2.93
N TYR A 62 12.94 3.22 3.94
CA TYR A 62 11.65 3.90 4.09
C TYR A 62 11.82 5.40 4.28
N LYS A 63 12.77 5.82 5.11
CA LYS A 63 13.09 7.23 5.36
C LYS A 63 13.58 7.94 4.09
N ASN A 64 14.37 7.25 3.26
CA ASN A 64 14.76 7.79 1.95
C ASN A 64 13.55 8.03 1.06
N LEU A 65 12.59 7.09 0.99
CA LEU A 65 11.36 7.25 0.23
C LEU A 65 10.49 8.41 0.76
N GLN A 66 10.50 8.67 2.07
CA GLN A 66 9.83 9.83 2.65
C GLN A 66 10.53 11.14 2.23
N ASN A 67 11.84 11.18 2.30
CA ASN A 67 12.63 12.36 1.90
C ASN A 67 12.46 12.68 0.40
N GLU A 68 12.27 11.66 -0.43
CA GLU A 68 11.97 11.80 -1.87
C GLU A 68 10.49 12.17 -2.14
N GLY A 69 9.67 12.29 -1.11
CA GLY A 69 8.23 12.57 -1.24
C GLY A 69 7.40 11.41 -1.81
N LYS A 70 7.99 10.22 -1.94
CA LYS A 70 7.31 8.99 -2.42
C LYS A 70 6.44 8.33 -1.34
N ARG A 71 6.67 8.67 -0.08
CA ARG A 71 5.89 8.23 1.08
C ARG A 71 5.58 9.42 1.97
N ARG A 72 4.34 9.51 2.43
CA ARG A 72 3.87 10.61 3.31
C ARG A 72 3.66 10.13 4.73
N LEU A 73 3.20 8.90 4.90
CA LEU A 73 3.01 8.30 6.22
C LEU A 73 4.35 7.86 6.82
N SER A 74 4.42 7.83 8.14
CA SER A 74 5.55 7.19 8.80
C SER A 74 5.52 5.68 8.56
N GLN A 75 6.68 5.03 8.58
CA GLN A 75 6.78 3.58 8.46
C GLN A 75 5.87 2.87 9.48
N LYS A 76 5.86 3.35 10.72
CA LYS A 76 5.02 2.82 11.79
C LYS A 76 3.53 2.92 11.46
N ALA A 77 3.08 4.03 10.88
CA ALA A 77 1.69 4.22 10.47
C ALA A 77 1.33 3.29 9.30
N THR A 78 2.21 3.15 8.32
CA THR A 78 2.02 2.24 7.18
C THR A 78 1.95 0.78 7.63
N LEU A 79 2.84 0.34 8.53
CA LEU A 79 2.81 -1.01 9.09
C LEU A 79 1.53 -1.24 9.92
N ALA A 80 1.09 -0.27 10.73
CA ALA A 80 -0.17 -0.38 11.47
C ALA A 80 -1.37 -0.49 10.53
N ALA A 81 -1.42 0.31 9.47
CA ALA A 81 -2.48 0.23 8.46
C ALA A 81 -2.44 -1.11 7.69
N LEU A 82 -1.25 -1.62 7.38
CA LEU A 82 -1.10 -2.95 6.77
C LEU A 82 -1.63 -4.05 7.71
N PHE A 83 -1.31 -4.00 9.00
CA PHE A 83 -1.84 -4.96 9.97
C PHE A 83 -3.38 -4.96 10.01
N ILE A 84 -3.99 -3.77 10.00
CA ILE A 84 -5.45 -3.62 9.93
C ILE A 84 -6.01 -4.27 8.66
N GLN A 85 -5.36 -4.11 7.52
CA GLN A 85 -5.77 -4.73 6.26
C GLN A 85 -5.64 -6.26 6.25
N LEU A 86 -4.57 -6.80 6.85
CA LEU A 86 -4.30 -8.23 6.92
C LEU A 86 -5.32 -8.98 7.80
N TYR A 87 -5.74 -8.34 8.90
CA TYR A 87 -6.68 -8.92 9.87
C TYR A 87 -8.04 -8.21 9.90
N ARG A 88 -8.44 -7.63 8.76
CA ARG A 88 -9.68 -6.83 8.61
C ARG A 88 -10.97 -7.56 8.99
N ASP A 89 -10.95 -8.90 9.01
CA ASP A 89 -12.14 -9.68 9.37
C ASP A 89 -12.36 -9.74 10.89
N GLU A 90 -11.35 -9.38 11.68
CA GLU A 90 -11.50 -9.32 13.15
C GLU A 90 -12.39 -8.15 13.53
N PRO A 91 -13.43 -8.38 14.37
CA PRO A 91 -14.43 -7.36 14.71
C PRO A 91 -13.84 -6.03 15.20
N ILE A 92 -12.79 -6.11 16.02
CA ILE A 92 -12.12 -4.94 16.58
C ILE A 92 -11.41 -4.08 15.51
N LEU A 93 -11.02 -4.67 14.39
CA LEU A 93 -10.34 -3.99 13.30
C LEU A 93 -11.28 -3.49 12.19
N GLN A 94 -12.57 -3.83 12.25
CA GLN A 94 -13.53 -3.42 11.23
C GLN A 94 -13.69 -1.90 11.15
N LEU A 95 -13.77 -1.20 12.29
CA LEU A 95 -13.88 0.25 12.30
C LEU A 95 -12.63 0.94 11.76
N PRO A 96 -11.41 0.62 12.21
CA PRO A 96 -10.18 1.13 11.61
C PRO A 96 -10.06 0.82 10.11
N HIS A 97 -10.42 -0.39 9.68
CA HIS A 97 -10.43 -0.76 8.28
C HIS A 97 -11.40 0.09 7.45
N ARG A 98 -12.62 0.28 7.94
CA ARG A 98 -13.61 1.16 7.28
C ARG A 98 -13.11 2.61 7.19
N LEU A 99 -12.45 3.12 8.22
CA LEU A 99 -11.87 4.46 8.21
C LEU A 99 -10.81 4.60 7.10
N ILE A 100 -9.90 3.65 6.99
CA ILE A 100 -8.88 3.64 5.91
C ILE A 100 -9.56 3.68 4.54
N ASN A 101 -10.57 2.84 4.32
CA ASN A 101 -11.30 2.81 3.05
C ASN A 101 -12.05 4.13 2.77
N GLN A 102 -12.62 4.78 3.78
CA GLN A 102 -13.27 6.08 3.61
C GLN A 102 -12.26 7.19 3.26
N LEU A 103 -11.05 7.14 3.80
CA LEU A 103 -9.98 8.08 3.44
C LEU A 103 -9.53 7.89 1.98
N ILE A 104 -9.42 6.64 1.51
CA ILE A 104 -9.14 6.33 0.10
C ILE A 104 -10.27 6.84 -0.80
N ASN A 105 -11.53 6.59 -0.43
CA ASN A 105 -12.69 7.07 -1.17
C ASN A 105 -12.75 8.60 -1.25
N LEU A 106 -12.43 9.28 -0.15
CA LEU A 106 -12.35 10.75 -0.10
C LEU A 106 -11.32 11.26 -1.11
N ASP A 107 -10.15 10.63 -1.18
CA ASP A 107 -9.09 11.03 -2.13
C ASP A 107 -9.53 10.84 -3.59
N GLN A 108 -10.24 9.76 -3.88
CA GLN A 108 -10.83 9.51 -5.21
C GLN A 108 -11.88 10.55 -5.56
N LEU A 109 -12.74 10.94 -4.62
CA LEU A 109 -13.73 12.00 -4.81
C LEU A 109 -13.08 13.36 -5.07
N LEU A 110 -12.05 13.71 -4.30
CA LEU A 110 -11.29 14.94 -4.50
C LEU A 110 -10.58 14.96 -5.86
N THR A 111 -10.02 13.83 -6.27
CA THR A 111 -9.40 13.70 -7.60
C THR A 111 -10.43 13.84 -8.73
N SER A 112 -11.60 13.22 -8.58
CA SER A 112 -12.70 13.36 -9.51
C SER A 112 -13.20 14.81 -9.60
N TRP A 113 -13.35 15.48 -8.45
CA TRP A 113 -13.73 16.89 -8.40
C TRP A 113 -12.70 17.79 -9.10
N ARG A 114 -11.40 17.60 -8.85
CA ARG A 114 -10.34 18.37 -9.51
C ARG A 114 -10.37 18.20 -11.03
N ASN A 115 -10.59 16.97 -11.51
CA ASN A 115 -10.69 16.69 -12.94
C ASN A 115 -11.92 17.37 -13.58
N ARG A 116 -13.07 17.33 -12.92
CA ARG A 116 -14.29 18.03 -13.39
C ARG A 116 -14.09 19.54 -13.37
N HIS A 117 -13.47 20.09 -12.34
CA HIS A 117 -13.14 21.50 -12.24
C HIS A 117 -12.21 21.95 -13.37
N LYS A 118 -11.15 21.19 -13.64
CA LYS A 118 -10.25 21.42 -14.78
C LYS A 118 -11.00 21.50 -16.11
N LEU A 119 -11.89 20.54 -16.36
CA LEU A 119 -12.69 20.51 -17.59
C LEU A 119 -13.66 21.69 -17.68
N LEU A 120 -14.28 22.09 -16.57
CA LEU A 120 -15.15 23.25 -16.51
C LEU A 120 -14.38 24.52 -16.85
N VAL A 121 -13.25 24.76 -16.21
CA VAL A 121 -12.38 25.91 -16.46
C VAL A 121 -11.95 25.95 -17.93
N PHE A 122 -11.53 24.80 -18.50
CA PHE A 122 -11.16 24.71 -19.90
C PHE A 122 -12.32 25.11 -20.86
N ARG A 123 -13.54 24.68 -20.54
CA ARG A 123 -14.71 25.04 -21.34
C ARG A 123 -15.07 26.52 -21.27
N MET A 124 -14.82 27.16 -20.11
CA MET A 124 -15.16 28.58 -19.89
C MET A 124 -14.14 29.54 -20.46
N ILE A 125 -12.86 29.28 -20.31
CA ILE A 125 -11.78 30.22 -20.68
C ILE A 125 -10.85 29.69 -21.79
N GLY A 126 -10.96 28.41 -22.17
CA GLY A 126 -10.12 27.79 -23.21
C GLY A 126 -8.64 27.77 -22.82
N ILE A 127 -7.79 28.14 -23.77
CA ILE A 127 -6.33 28.19 -23.61
C ILE A 127 -5.85 29.59 -23.18
N LYS A 128 -6.75 30.50 -22.83
CA LYS A 128 -6.37 31.87 -22.45
C LYS A 128 -5.50 31.84 -21.19
N ILE A 129 -4.52 32.75 -21.16
CA ILE A 129 -3.64 32.95 -20.02
C ILE A 129 -4.46 33.56 -18.89
N GLY A 130 -4.46 32.92 -17.71
CA GLY A 130 -5.11 33.45 -16.52
C GLY A 130 -4.42 34.69 -15.98
N THR A 131 -5.11 35.43 -15.12
CA THR A 131 -4.60 36.67 -14.49
C THR A 131 -3.31 36.50 -13.71
N GLY A 132 -2.93 35.27 -13.35
CA GLY A 132 -1.68 34.91 -12.67
C GLY A 132 -0.52 34.56 -13.61
N GLY A 133 -0.62 34.82 -14.93
CA GLY A 133 0.48 34.63 -15.89
C GLY A 133 0.75 33.17 -16.32
N SER A 134 0.06 32.20 -15.76
CA SER A 134 0.13 30.79 -16.16
C SER A 134 -1.08 30.36 -16.98
N SER A 135 -0.89 29.37 -17.88
CA SER A 135 -2.04 28.70 -18.50
C SER A 135 -2.82 27.97 -17.41
N GLY A 136 -4.01 28.47 -17.06
CA GLY A 136 -4.84 27.90 -15.99
C GLY A 136 -5.10 26.39 -16.19
N HIS A 137 -5.23 25.95 -17.44
CA HIS A 137 -5.39 24.54 -17.80
C HIS A 137 -4.15 23.70 -17.45
N LYS A 138 -2.94 24.19 -17.75
CA LYS A 138 -1.67 23.47 -17.44
C LYS A 138 -1.48 23.32 -15.94
N TYR A 139 -1.67 24.40 -15.20
CA TYR A 139 -1.59 24.40 -13.75
C TYR A 139 -2.59 23.42 -13.11
N LEU A 140 -3.86 23.45 -13.55
CA LEU A 140 -4.89 22.56 -13.02
C LEU A 140 -4.64 21.10 -13.39
N LYS A 141 -4.05 20.82 -14.57
CA LYS A 141 -3.64 19.46 -14.96
C LYS A 141 -2.55 18.93 -14.04
N GLU A 142 -1.47 19.67 -13.85
CA GLU A 142 -0.36 19.29 -12.98
C GLU A 142 -0.80 19.14 -11.52
N THR A 143 -1.69 20.00 -11.06
CA THR A 143 -2.24 19.93 -9.70
C THR A 143 -3.14 18.72 -9.50
N ALA A 144 -3.98 18.36 -10.48
CA ALA A 144 -4.85 17.20 -10.38
C ALA A 144 -4.07 15.88 -10.32
N GLU A 145 -2.93 15.80 -11.01
CA GLU A 145 -2.09 14.59 -11.07
C GLU A 145 -1.18 14.43 -9.85
N LYS A 146 -0.81 15.52 -9.17
CA LYS A 146 0.17 15.51 -8.07
C LYS A 146 -0.43 15.40 -6.66
N HIS A 147 -1.73 15.53 -6.50
CA HIS A 147 -2.34 15.71 -5.17
C HIS A 147 -3.29 14.58 -4.76
N THR A 148 -2.78 13.34 -4.75
CA THR A 148 -3.34 12.28 -3.90
C THR A 148 -2.83 12.46 -2.47
N ILE A 149 -3.72 12.46 -1.48
CA ILE A 149 -3.36 12.68 -0.06
C ILE A 149 -3.06 11.35 0.62
N PHE A 150 -3.86 10.33 0.32
CA PHE A 150 -3.85 9.03 0.97
C PHE A 150 -3.30 7.90 0.07
N ASP A 151 -2.39 8.24 -0.84
CA ASP A 151 -1.78 7.29 -1.80
C ASP A 151 -1.09 6.12 -1.08
N ASP A 152 -0.47 6.37 0.08
CA ASP A 152 0.14 5.33 0.89
C ASP A 152 -0.86 4.26 1.33
N PHE A 153 -2.13 4.60 1.60
CA PHE A 153 -3.18 3.63 1.91
C PHE A 153 -3.62 2.84 0.69
N SER A 154 -3.74 3.48 -0.47
CA SER A 154 -4.06 2.81 -1.73
C SER A 154 -2.99 1.77 -2.10
N ASN A 155 -1.73 2.08 -1.82
CA ASN A 155 -0.59 1.21 -2.08
C ASN A 155 -0.48 0.01 -1.11
N LEU A 156 -1.24 -0.03 -0.01
CA LEU A 156 -1.23 -1.17 0.92
C LEU A 156 -1.64 -2.48 0.25
N SER A 157 -2.46 -2.43 -0.80
CA SER A 157 -2.84 -3.61 -1.57
C SER A 157 -1.64 -4.39 -2.13
N SER A 158 -0.55 -3.70 -2.43
CA SER A 158 0.70 -4.30 -2.94
C SER A 158 1.42 -5.18 -1.90
N TYR A 159 1.07 -5.05 -0.63
CA TYR A 159 1.68 -5.77 0.48
C TYR A 159 0.79 -6.90 1.03
N ILE A 160 -0.44 -7.05 0.53
CA ILE A 160 -1.36 -8.08 1.01
C ILE A 160 -0.91 -9.43 0.47
N ILE A 161 -0.80 -10.41 1.37
CA ILE A 161 -0.52 -11.81 1.03
C ILE A 161 -1.76 -12.68 1.24
N PRO A 162 -1.84 -13.85 0.59
CA PRO A 162 -2.93 -14.80 0.82
C PRO A 162 -3.06 -15.17 2.30
N ARG A 163 -4.30 -15.37 2.76
CA ARG A 163 -4.59 -15.71 4.15
C ARG A 163 -3.88 -16.99 4.63
N SER A 164 -3.71 -17.96 3.74
CA SER A 164 -2.96 -19.19 4.01
C SER A 164 -1.47 -18.99 4.27
N ALA A 165 -0.92 -17.83 3.86
CA ALA A 165 0.47 -17.47 4.06
C ALA A 165 0.67 -16.49 5.23
N LEU A 166 -0.44 -16.02 5.87
CA LEU A 166 -0.34 -15.14 7.04
C LEU A 166 0.27 -15.88 8.23
N PRO A 167 1.19 -15.23 8.97
CA PRO A 167 1.73 -15.77 10.20
C PRO A 167 0.63 -16.04 11.23
N GLU A 168 0.71 -17.17 11.90
CA GLU A 168 -0.15 -17.42 13.05
C GLU A 168 0.28 -16.52 14.22
N LEU A 169 -0.71 -15.83 14.80
CA LEU A 169 -0.49 -15.03 15.99
C LEU A 169 -0.53 -15.92 17.25
N PRO A 170 0.35 -15.69 18.23
CA PRO A 170 0.29 -16.40 19.52
C PRO A 170 -1.07 -16.17 20.20
N ASN A 171 -1.57 -17.20 20.89
CA ASN A 171 -2.89 -17.15 21.53
C ASN A 171 -3.01 -16.05 22.59
N ASN A 172 -1.96 -15.78 23.35
CA ASN A 172 -1.91 -14.66 24.28
C ASN A 172 -2.10 -13.31 23.56
N LEU A 173 -1.43 -13.11 22.40
CA LEU A 173 -1.56 -11.90 21.59
C LEU A 173 -2.96 -11.78 20.99
N LYS A 174 -3.53 -12.87 20.46
CA LYS A 174 -4.91 -12.88 19.95
C LYS A 174 -5.90 -12.46 21.05
N LYS A 175 -5.73 -12.98 22.25
CA LYS A 175 -6.57 -12.63 23.40
C LYS A 175 -6.43 -11.16 23.80
N GLU A 176 -5.21 -10.64 23.86
CA GLU A 176 -4.95 -9.23 24.17
C GLU A 176 -5.52 -8.28 23.12
N LEU A 177 -5.48 -8.69 21.85
CA LEU A 177 -6.06 -7.93 20.73
C LEU A 177 -7.58 -8.08 20.61
N GLY A 178 -8.21 -8.97 21.37
CA GLY A 178 -9.64 -9.26 21.27
C GLY A 178 -10.03 -9.89 19.93
N PHE A 179 -9.17 -10.71 19.35
CA PHE A 179 -9.44 -11.41 18.09
C PHE A 179 -10.32 -12.61 18.31
N TYR A 180 -11.40 -12.70 17.52
CA TYR A 180 -12.40 -13.77 17.59
C TYR A 180 -12.16 -14.85 16.55
N PHE A 181 -12.01 -14.46 15.29
CA PHE A 181 -12.01 -15.40 14.17
C PHE A 181 -10.69 -16.15 13.97
N THR A 182 -9.61 -15.66 14.53
CA THR A 182 -8.32 -16.36 14.52
C THR A 182 -8.11 -17.28 15.72
N TYR A 183 -9.11 -17.37 16.61
CA TYR A 183 -9.05 -18.22 17.82
C TYR A 183 -9.50 -19.67 17.53
N GLU A 184 -10.40 -19.85 16.56
CA GLU A 184 -10.95 -21.15 16.21
C GLU A 184 -10.23 -21.75 15.00
N LYS A 185 -9.13 -22.42 15.26
CA LYS A 185 -8.55 -23.45 14.39
C LYS A 185 -8.01 -24.57 15.24
#